data_06bf50aae75e0155e4ee2affca366dda
#
_entry.id   06bf50aae75e0155e4ee2affca366dda
#
_cell.length_a   1.000
_cell.length_b   1.000
_cell.length_c   1.000
_cell.angle_alpha   90.00
_cell.angle_beta   90.00
_cell.angle_gamma   90.00
#
_symmetry.space_group_name_H-M   'P 1'
#
loop_
_entity.id
_entity.type
_entity.pdbx_description
1 polymer ?
#
loop_
_entity_poly.entity_id
_entity_poly.type
_entity_poly.pdbx_seq_one_letter_code
_entity_poly.pdbx_strand_id
1 'polypeptide(L)'
;MISDEIHADLTLPPYKHYPFATVSEAAASNSLVFMAPSKAFNMPGLGSSYAITVDKDIRERFQTFMEAGEFSEGHLLAYIGAAAAYMHGAEWLEQMLDYIKENIDFTEEYLKEHIPGIG
;
A
#
# COMPACT_ATOMS: atom_id res chain seq x y z
N MET A 1 -9.33 -12.21 -9.30
CA MET A 1 -8.08 -12.12 -8.50
C MET A 1 -8.24 -11.04 -7.45
N ILE A 2 -7.79 -11.29 -6.20
CA ILE A 2 -7.63 -10.26 -5.18
C ILE A 2 -6.12 -9.98 -5.09
N SER A 3 -5.73 -8.70 -5.20
CA SER A 3 -4.35 -8.23 -5.04
C SER A 3 -4.29 -7.26 -3.86
N ASP A 4 -3.58 -7.66 -2.81
CA ASP A 4 -3.30 -6.77 -1.68
C ASP A 4 -1.97 -6.05 -1.95
N GLU A 5 -2.06 -4.76 -2.23
CA GLU A 5 -0.93 -3.91 -2.60
C GLU A 5 -0.65 -2.82 -1.55
N ILE A 6 -1.04 -3.07 -0.30
CA ILE A 6 -0.90 -2.10 0.80
C ILE A 6 0.54 -1.62 1.02
N HIS A 7 1.54 -2.39 0.58
CA HIS A 7 2.96 -2.08 0.69
C HIS A 7 3.58 -1.53 -0.60
N ALA A 8 2.80 -1.28 -1.65
CA ALA A 8 3.29 -0.84 -2.95
C ALA A 8 4.20 0.39 -2.88
N ASP A 9 3.79 1.40 -2.12
CA ASP A 9 4.50 2.67 -1.96
C ASP A 9 5.77 2.55 -1.08
N LEU A 10 6.02 1.39 -0.46
CA LEU A 10 7.24 1.09 0.32
C LEU A 10 8.32 0.37 -0.49
N THR A 11 8.16 0.29 -1.79
CA THR A 11 9.17 -0.32 -2.66
C THR A 11 10.42 0.55 -2.71
N LEU A 12 11.54 -0.01 -2.21
CA LEU A 12 12.81 0.71 -2.14
C LEU A 12 13.49 0.84 -3.52
N PRO A 13 14.10 2.00 -3.84
CA PRO A 13 14.91 2.12 -5.04
C PRO A 13 16.06 1.09 -5.09
N PRO A 14 16.46 0.58 -6.28
CA PRO A 14 15.97 0.96 -7.60
C PRO A 14 14.73 0.20 -8.09
N TYR A 15 14.11 -0.58 -7.23
CA TYR A 15 12.96 -1.40 -7.58
C TYR A 15 11.70 -0.55 -7.75
N LYS A 16 10.76 -1.06 -8.54
CA LYS A 16 9.45 -0.44 -8.76
C LYS A 16 8.36 -1.47 -8.55
N HIS A 17 7.31 -1.06 -7.88
CA HIS A 17 6.09 -1.84 -7.83
C HIS A 17 5.32 -1.71 -9.16
N TYR A 18 4.78 -2.82 -9.64
CA TYR A 18 3.90 -2.86 -10.82
C TYR A 18 2.51 -3.32 -10.35
N PRO A 19 1.53 -2.42 -10.27
CA PRO A 19 0.20 -2.80 -9.83
C PRO A 19 -0.38 -3.93 -10.68
N PHE A 20 -0.96 -4.95 -10.06
CA PHE A 20 -1.44 -6.14 -10.76
C PHE A 20 -2.40 -5.81 -11.90
N ALA A 21 -3.30 -4.84 -11.68
CA ALA A 21 -4.25 -4.40 -12.69
C ALA A 21 -3.60 -3.77 -13.94
N THR A 22 -2.30 -3.42 -13.90
CA THR A 22 -1.58 -2.82 -15.04
C THR A 22 -0.84 -3.85 -15.90
N VAL A 23 -0.80 -5.11 -15.48
CA VAL A 23 -0.03 -6.17 -16.16
C VAL A 23 -0.66 -6.56 -17.51
N SER A 24 -1.98 -6.56 -17.59
CA SER A 24 -2.73 -6.82 -18.84
C SER A 24 -4.19 -6.38 -18.71
N GLU A 25 -4.89 -6.25 -19.83
CA GLU A 25 -6.34 -5.99 -19.83
C GLU A 25 -7.12 -7.09 -19.10
N ALA A 26 -6.72 -8.34 -19.24
CA ALA A 26 -7.31 -9.46 -18.52
C ALA A 26 -7.09 -9.36 -17.01
N ALA A 27 -5.92 -8.89 -16.56
CA ALA A 27 -5.65 -8.63 -15.15
C ALA A 27 -6.52 -7.49 -14.62
N ALA A 28 -6.61 -6.39 -15.35
CA ALA A 28 -7.45 -5.25 -14.99
C ALA A 28 -8.93 -5.65 -14.85
N SER A 29 -9.47 -6.35 -15.83
CA SER A 29 -10.89 -6.74 -15.89
C SER A 29 -11.28 -7.83 -14.88
N ASN A 30 -10.31 -8.53 -14.28
CA ASN A 30 -10.58 -9.66 -13.38
C ASN A 30 -9.94 -9.48 -12.00
N SER A 31 -9.66 -8.24 -11.59
CA SER A 31 -9.03 -7.97 -10.30
C SER A 31 -9.81 -6.97 -9.44
N LEU A 32 -9.59 -7.13 -8.15
CA LEU A 32 -9.89 -6.18 -7.10
C LEU A 32 -8.58 -5.93 -6.35
N VAL A 33 -8.07 -4.72 -6.44
CA VAL A 33 -6.81 -4.29 -5.81
C VAL A 33 -7.12 -3.54 -4.54
N PHE A 34 -6.51 -3.93 -3.43
CA PHE A 34 -6.65 -3.25 -2.13
C PHE A 34 -5.42 -2.45 -1.81
N MET A 35 -5.63 -1.22 -1.37
CA MET A 35 -4.57 -0.30 -0.96
C MET A 35 -4.97 0.51 0.28
N ALA A 36 -3.98 1.03 0.99
CA ALA A 36 -4.19 1.95 2.10
C ALA A 36 -2.95 2.82 2.34
N PRO A 37 -3.11 4.07 2.77
CA PRO A 37 -1.98 4.94 3.11
C PRO A 37 -1.34 4.57 4.45
N SER A 38 -1.96 3.69 5.21
CA SER A 38 -1.60 3.40 6.60
C SER A 38 -0.17 2.90 6.80
N LYS A 39 0.39 2.17 5.82
CA LYS A 39 1.76 1.67 5.88
C LYS A 39 2.76 2.70 5.35
N ALA A 40 2.52 3.19 4.15
CA ALA A 40 3.41 4.15 3.49
C ALA A 40 3.56 5.47 4.27
N PHE A 41 2.49 5.95 4.90
CA PHE A 41 2.48 7.23 5.62
C PHE A 41 2.38 7.07 7.15
N ASN A 42 2.66 5.88 7.66
CA ASN A 42 2.70 5.59 9.11
C ASN A 42 1.46 6.08 9.88
N MET A 43 0.27 5.79 9.35
CA MET A 43 -1.00 6.25 9.94
C MET A 43 -2.01 5.09 10.19
N PRO A 44 -1.59 3.99 10.85
CA PRO A 44 -2.45 2.80 10.98
C PRO A 44 -3.69 3.05 11.84
N GLY A 45 -3.62 3.98 12.78
CA GLY A 45 -4.73 4.32 13.68
C GLY A 45 -5.91 5.02 13.02
N LEU A 46 -5.75 5.54 11.80
CA LEU A 46 -6.84 6.19 11.06
C LEU A 46 -7.75 5.20 10.33
N GLY A 47 -7.27 3.98 10.05
CA GLY A 47 -8.11 2.91 9.51
C GLY A 47 -8.75 3.24 8.16
N SER A 48 -8.00 3.86 7.22
CA SER A 48 -8.48 4.11 5.86
C SER A 48 -7.91 3.10 4.87
N SER A 49 -8.75 2.60 3.99
CA SER A 49 -8.37 1.74 2.87
C SER A 49 -9.31 1.98 1.69
N TYR A 50 -8.90 1.55 0.52
CA TYR A 50 -9.72 1.62 -0.68
C TYR A 50 -9.49 0.42 -1.59
N ALA A 51 -10.51 0.12 -2.39
CA ALA A 51 -10.48 -0.94 -3.37
C ALA A 51 -10.60 -0.34 -4.78
N ILE A 52 -9.79 -0.85 -5.70
CA ILE A 52 -9.78 -0.42 -7.10
C ILE A 52 -10.17 -1.60 -7.98
N THR A 53 -11.15 -1.40 -8.85
CA THR A 53 -11.47 -2.33 -9.94
C THR A 53 -12.04 -1.56 -11.12
N VAL A 54 -11.66 -1.94 -12.34
CA VAL A 54 -12.19 -1.35 -13.58
C VAL A 54 -13.47 -2.03 -14.01
N ASP A 55 -13.67 -3.29 -13.62
CA ASP A 55 -14.86 -4.05 -13.95
C ASP A 55 -16.06 -3.60 -13.11
N LYS A 56 -17.14 -3.25 -13.82
CA LYS A 56 -18.36 -2.73 -13.19
C LYS A 56 -19.09 -3.80 -12.37
N ASP A 57 -19.17 -5.02 -12.88
CA ASP A 57 -19.90 -6.09 -12.20
C ASP A 57 -19.18 -6.51 -10.90
N ILE A 58 -17.86 -6.58 -10.92
CA ILE A 58 -17.04 -6.83 -9.73
C ILE A 58 -17.27 -5.72 -8.71
N ARG A 59 -17.23 -4.46 -9.13
CA ARG A 59 -17.44 -3.30 -8.25
C ARG A 59 -18.81 -3.31 -7.60
N GLU A 60 -19.88 -3.52 -8.36
CA GLU A 60 -21.25 -3.54 -7.87
C GLU A 60 -21.47 -4.71 -6.87
N ARG A 61 -20.96 -5.88 -7.19
CA ARG A 61 -21.05 -7.05 -6.29
C ARG A 61 -20.29 -6.83 -4.99
N PHE A 62 -19.08 -6.25 -5.07
CA PHE A 62 -18.28 -5.93 -3.89
C PHE A 62 -19.01 -4.89 -3.01
N GLN A 63 -19.50 -3.81 -3.62
CA GLN A 63 -20.24 -2.77 -2.89
C GLN A 63 -21.51 -3.33 -2.23
N THR A 64 -22.31 -4.10 -2.95
CA THR A 64 -23.51 -4.74 -2.41
C THR A 64 -23.18 -5.65 -1.22
N PHE A 65 -22.07 -6.39 -1.28
CA PHE A 65 -21.63 -7.23 -0.17
C PHE A 65 -21.24 -6.39 1.06
N MET A 66 -20.51 -5.30 0.87
CA MET A 66 -20.10 -4.39 1.94
C MET A 66 -21.32 -3.74 2.61
N GLU A 67 -22.27 -3.26 1.83
CA GLU A 67 -23.52 -2.65 2.31
C GLU A 67 -24.39 -3.67 3.08
N ALA A 68 -24.56 -4.88 2.54
CA ALA A 68 -25.34 -5.94 3.20
C ALA A 68 -24.73 -6.41 4.53
N GLY A 69 -23.41 -6.32 4.66
CA GLY A 69 -22.69 -6.67 5.89
C GLY A 69 -22.60 -5.53 6.91
N GLU A 70 -23.15 -4.36 6.60
CA GLU A 70 -23.01 -3.14 7.42
C GLU A 70 -21.53 -2.84 7.80
N PHE A 71 -20.60 -3.16 6.88
CA PHE A 71 -19.18 -2.90 7.11
C PHE A 71 -18.93 -1.39 7.15
N SER A 72 -18.13 -0.97 8.13
CA SER A 72 -17.80 0.44 8.30
C SER A 72 -17.09 1.01 7.07
N GLU A 73 -17.57 2.13 6.58
CA GLU A 73 -16.91 2.91 5.52
C GLU A 73 -15.72 3.75 6.05
N GLY A 74 -15.39 3.63 7.33
CA GLY A 74 -14.39 4.43 7.99
C GLY A 74 -14.97 5.72 8.61
N HIS A 75 -14.11 6.64 9.00
CA HIS A 75 -14.54 7.90 9.61
C HIS A 75 -13.93 9.11 8.89
N LEU A 76 -14.53 10.28 9.08
CA LEU A 76 -14.15 11.51 8.37
C LEU A 76 -12.65 11.83 8.44
N LEU A 77 -12.02 11.69 9.61
CA LEU A 77 -10.59 12.00 9.77
C LEU A 77 -9.70 11.01 9.00
N ALA A 78 -10.14 9.76 8.81
CA ALA A 78 -9.43 8.78 8.00
C ALA A 78 -9.35 9.24 6.53
N TYR A 79 -10.46 9.72 5.98
CA TYR A 79 -10.50 10.22 4.60
C TYR A 79 -9.70 11.51 4.42
N ILE A 80 -9.83 12.46 5.36
CA ILE A 80 -9.05 13.72 5.33
C ILE A 80 -7.55 13.40 5.43
N GLY A 81 -7.15 12.51 6.35
CA GLY A 81 -5.77 12.11 6.52
C GLY A 81 -5.20 11.41 5.29
N ALA A 82 -5.96 10.47 4.69
CA ALA A 82 -5.56 9.79 3.47
C ALA A 82 -5.38 10.77 2.30
N ALA A 83 -6.35 11.68 2.11
CA ALA A 83 -6.26 12.70 1.06
C ALA A 83 -5.03 13.61 1.27
N ALA A 84 -4.78 14.08 2.48
CA ALA A 84 -3.62 14.91 2.79
C ALA A 84 -2.30 14.17 2.55
N ALA A 85 -2.21 12.89 2.94
CA ALA A 85 -1.02 12.06 2.74
C ALA A 85 -0.71 11.91 1.23
N TYR A 86 -1.67 11.52 0.41
CA TYR A 86 -1.45 11.35 -1.03
C TYR A 86 -1.25 12.67 -1.78
N MET A 87 -1.87 13.76 -1.36
CA MET A 87 -1.72 15.06 -2.03
C MET A 87 -0.44 15.81 -1.65
N HIS A 88 0.08 15.61 -0.44
CA HIS A 88 1.14 16.45 0.11
C HIS A 88 2.29 15.66 0.75
N GLY A 89 2.20 14.34 0.87
CA GLY A 89 3.16 13.52 1.60
C GLY A 89 4.32 12.97 0.80
N ALA A 90 4.46 13.30 -0.50
CA ALA A 90 5.48 12.72 -1.38
C ALA A 90 6.91 12.91 -0.84
N GLU A 91 7.28 14.13 -0.47
CA GLU A 91 8.61 14.43 0.07
C GLU A 91 8.89 13.68 1.39
N TRP A 92 7.88 13.60 2.26
CA TRP A 92 7.99 12.83 3.50
C TRP A 92 8.23 11.33 3.21
N LEU A 93 7.50 10.78 2.23
CA LEU A 93 7.65 9.38 1.84
C LEU A 93 9.04 9.09 1.29
N GLU A 94 9.58 9.95 0.41
CA GLU A 94 10.93 9.83 -0.12
C GLU A 94 11.97 9.82 1.00
N GLN A 95 11.94 10.80 1.91
CA GLN A 95 12.86 10.88 3.06
C GLN A 95 12.75 9.65 3.97
N MET A 96 11.55 9.14 4.17
CA MET A 96 11.33 7.93 4.97
C MET A 96 11.90 6.68 4.29
N LEU A 97 11.77 6.55 2.97
CA LEU A 97 12.35 5.44 2.22
C LEU A 97 13.87 5.48 2.24
N ASP A 98 14.47 6.66 2.10
CA ASP A 98 15.93 6.85 2.23
C ASP A 98 16.42 6.43 3.62
N TYR A 99 15.74 6.87 4.67
CA TYR A 99 16.05 6.50 6.05
C TYR A 99 15.95 4.98 6.28
N ILE A 100 14.92 4.33 5.73
CA ILE A 100 14.78 2.87 5.81
C ILE A 100 15.94 2.18 5.08
N LYS A 101 16.32 2.68 3.90
CA LYS A 101 17.44 2.14 3.13
C LYS A 101 18.74 2.23 3.92
N GLU A 102 19.04 3.36 4.52
CA GLU A 102 20.24 3.54 5.37
C GLU A 102 20.24 2.57 6.56
N ASN A 103 19.10 2.34 7.20
CA ASN A 103 18.98 1.37 8.29
C ASN A 103 19.21 -0.08 7.83
N ILE A 104 18.78 -0.42 6.63
CA ILE A 104 19.03 -1.75 6.04
C ILE A 104 20.52 -1.91 5.78
N ASP A 105 21.14 -0.94 5.13
CA ASP A 105 22.58 -0.96 4.81
C ASP A 105 23.42 -1.06 6.09
N PHE A 106 23.11 -0.26 7.10
CA PHE A 106 23.75 -0.34 8.42
C PHE A 106 23.60 -1.72 9.05
N THR A 107 22.39 -2.29 9.00
CA THR A 107 22.11 -3.60 9.58
C THR A 107 22.90 -4.70 8.88
N GLU A 108 22.96 -4.66 7.55
CA GLU A 108 23.74 -5.62 6.76
C GLU A 108 25.23 -5.56 7.09
N GLU A 109 25.79 -4.36 7.17
CA GLU A 109 27.20 -4.16 7.52
C GLU A 109 27.50 -4.65 8.94
N TYR A 110 26.66 -4.29 9.90
CA TYR A 110 26.79 -4.71 11.29
C TYR A 110 26.75 -6.25 11.44
N LEU A 111 25.81 -6.90 10.74
CA LEU A 111 25.69 -8.37 10.78
C LEU A 111 26.92 -9.05 10.15
N LYS A 112 27.41 -8.55 9.03
CA LYS A 112 28.63 -9.09 8.39
C LYS A 112 29.85 -8.99 9.28
N GLU A 113 30.00 -7.90 10.05
CA GLU A 113 31.15 -7.66 10.92
C GLU A 113 31.06 -8.45 12.23
N HIS A 114 29.88 -8.52 12.85
CA HIS A 114 29.72 -8.97 14.24
C HIS A 114 29.11 -10.37 14.37
N ILE A 115 28.42 -10.87 13.34
CA ILE A 115 27.72 -12.16 13.38
C ILE A 115 28.05 -12.97 12.12
N PRO A 116 29.27 -13.49 11.99
CA PRO A 116 29.67 -14.26 10.82
C PRO A 116 28.83 -15.53 10.69
N GLY A 117 28.29 -15.77 9.48
CA GLY A 117 27.47 -16.94 9.15
C GLY A 117 25.98 -16.67 9.06
N ILE A 118 25.53 -15.42 9.25
CA ILE A 118 24.22 -14.95 8.83
C ILE A 118 24.39 -14.30 7.45
N GLY A 119 23.77 -14.90 6.42
CA GLY A 119 23.78 -14.41 5.05
C GLY A 119 22.60 -14.92 4.30
#